data_aa4b1eff7a7caf568cee318f389c98bb
#
_entry.id   aa4b1eff7a7caf568cee318f389c98bb
#
_cell.length_a   1.000
_cell.length_b   1.000
_cell.length_c   1.000
_cell.angle_alpha   90.00
_cell.angle_beta   90.00
_cell.angle_gamma   90.00
#
_symmetry.space_group_name_H-M   'P 1'
#
loop_
_entity.id
_entity.type
_entity.pdbx_description
1 polymer ?
#
loop_
_entity_poly.entity_id
_entity_poly.type
_entity_poly.pdbx_seq_one_letter_code
_entity_poly.pdbx_strand_id
1 'polypeptide(L)'
;AQPNPPAQTGDDASQTETPDTAPEPAEEPEEPQQEPYVISSPTVDRGTVDGVTYVPWDGVVEHLFFHPIVAYPELAFDGDSQADGIDDWMVTVDEYDKILQSVYDRGYVLVDINDVWSESTDTNGQPVMIRNTLYIPEGKKPLIFSYDDVNYYDYMLKDGFTYKLILGEDGLIWSYGLDPQGNEVISQDLDAVTILDKFVREHPDFSPFGAKGSLSLTGYQGILGYRTNTDTKVWNDELEANRLKECEAVKPIIAELKRTGWTFGSHTWGHINLASSSLDRVKADTKRWMDEVGSLVGPTTILYYPHGARPDGDDVQSTGPIFKYLQEQGFRVFASVGISSYSKIKTDICAVICDRLHPDGTTLRGSDKVIGWYSQFYDARDIIDLDVRPNRGVKWTPKSAS
;
A
#
# COMPACT_ATOMS: atom_id res chain seq x y z
N ALA A 1 36.01 -17.63 -68.92
CA ALA A 1 36.56 -18.85 -69.53
C ALA A 1 36.89 -19.83 -68.41
N GLN A 2 36.16 -20.93 -68.39
CA GLN A 2 36.48 -22.18 -67.69
C GLN A 2 37.78 -22.80 -68.24
N PRO A 3 38.42 -23.83 -67.61
CA PRO A 3 37.80 -25.15 -67.55
C PRO A 3 38.03 -25.97 -66.23
N ASN A 4 37.12 -26.93 -65.98
CA ASN A 4 37.24 -28.19 -65.29
C ASN A 4 37.91 -29.26 -66.17
N PRO A 5 38.08 -30.54 -65.73
CA PRO A 5 38.56 -31.21 -64.50
C PRO A 5 39.71 -32.19 -64.79
N PRO A 6 40.11 -33.26 -64.11
CA PRO A 6 39.41 -34.55 -64.10
C PRO A 6 39.41 -35.35 -62.75
N ALA A 7 38.54 -36.35 -62.67
CA ALA A 7 38.37 -37.37 -61.67
C ALA A 7 39.39 -38.54 -61.83
N GLN A 8 39.61 -39.27 -60.68
CA GLN A 8 39.84 -40.76 -60.58
C GLN A 8 39.86 -41.17 -59.12
N THR A 9 38.90 -41.94 -58.66
CA THR A 9 38.80 -43.41 -58.49
C THR A 9 39.65 -44.05 -57.40
N GLY A 10 38.95 -44.57 -56.41
CA GLY A 10 39.14 -45.91 -55.80
C GLY A 10 39.93 -45.93 -54.50
N ASP A 11 39.38 -46.30 -53.35
CA ASP A 11 39.23 -47.64 -52.82
C ASP A 11 38.71 -47.67 -51.42
N ASP A 12 37.95 -48.65 -51.16
CA ASP A 12 37.24 -49.16 -50.04
C ASP A 12 38.12 -49.35 -48.79
N ALA A 13 37.68 -48.87 -47.64
CA ALA A 13 37.99 -49.40 -46.31
C ALA A 13 36.91 -49.09 -45.31
N SER A 14 36.08 -50.05 -45.01
CA SER A 14 35.16 -50.18 -43.89
C SER A 14 35.71 -49.66 -42.56
N GLN A 15 35.08 -48.58 -42.01
CA GLN A 15 35.15 -48.27 -40.56
C GLN A 15 33.77 -48.04 -40.04
N THR A 16 33.42 -48.85 -39.07
CA THR A 16 32.18 -48.79 -38.27
C THR A 16 32.09 -47.48 -37.50
N GLU A 17 31.13 -46.63 -37.90
CA GLU A 17 30.75 -45.46 -37.14
C GLU A 17 29.90 -45.85 -35.94
N THR A 18 30.38 -45.51 -34.72
CA THR A 18 29.60 -45.45 -33.48
C THR A 18 28.62 -44.25 -33.60
N PRO A 19 27.35 -44.37 -33.14
CA PRO A 19 26.40 -43.26 -33.19
C PRO A 19 26.85 -42.15 -32.24
N ASP A 20 27.02 -40.96 -32.83
CA ASP A 20 27.22 -39.69 -32.15
C ASP A 20 25.96 -39.40 -31.31
N THR A 21 26.06 -39.55 -30.00
CA THR A 21 25.01 -39.15 -29.04
C THR A 21 25.03 -37.63 -28.98
N ALA A 22 24.00 -37.01 -29.55
CA ALA A 22 23.72 -35.57 -29.35
C ALA A 22 23.71 -35.26 -27.84
N PRO A 23 24.28 -34.12 -27.38
CA PRO A 23 24.20 -33.74 -25.98
C PRO A 23 22.73 -33.51 -25.59
N GLU A 24 22.34 -34.08 -24.47
CA GLU A 24 21.05 -33.78 -23.83
C GLU A 24 20.90 -32.26 -23.67
N PRO A 25 19.69 -31.69 -23.91
CA PRO A 25 19.44 -30.30 -23.61
C PRO A 25 19.76 -30.04 -22.15
N ALA A 26 20.53 -29.01 -21.86
CA ALA A 26 20.74 -28.55 -20.51
C ALA A 26 19.38 -28.28 -19.89
N GLU A 27 19.10 -28.86 -18.72
CA GLU A 27 17.92 -28.53 -17.93
C GLU A 27 17.92 -27.00 -17.70
N GLU A 28 16.85 -26.35 -18.14
CA GLU A 28 16.59 -24.94 -17.76
C GLU A 28 16.56 -24.92 -16.22
N PRO A 29 17.20 -23.92 -15.59
CA PRO A 29 17.13 -23.78 -14.14
C PRO A 29 15.65 -23.67 -13.73
N GLU A 30 15.20 -24.57 -12.86
CA GLU A 30 13.87 -24.48 -12.26
C GLU A 30 13.72 -23.09 -11.64
N GLU A 31 12.69 -22.35 -12.07
CA GLU A 31 12.31 -21.09 -11.42
C GLU A 31 12.08 -21.38 -9.93
N PRO A 32 12.58 -20.54 -9.02
CA PRO A 32 12.36 -20.73 -7.59
C PRO A 32 10.85 -20.79 -7.33
N GLN A 33 10.36 -21.95 -6.94
CA GLN A 33 8.94 -22.13 -6.59
C GLN A 33 8.71 -21.34 -5.29
N GLN A 34 8.07 -20.18 -5.43
CA GLN A 34 7.58 -19.45 -4.28
C GLN A 34 6.52 -20.30 -3.57
N GLU A 35 6.68 -20.47 -2.26
CA GLU A 35 5.63 -21.07 -1.43
C GLU A 35 4.31 -20.32 -1.64
N PRO A 36 3.18 -21.03 -1.77
CA PRO A 36 1.91 -20.37 -2.03
C PRO A 36 1.54 -19.45 -0.87
N TYR A 37 1.47 -18.15 -1.14
CA TYR A 37 0.96 -17.17 -0.18
C TYR A 37 -0.56 -17.35 -0.05
N VAL A 38 -1.04 -17.74 1.13
CA VAL A 38 -2.44 -18.07 1.35
C VAL A 38 -3.16 -16.85 1.92
N ILE A 39 -4.03 -16.25 1.12
CA ILE A 39 -5.01 -15.28 1.59
C ILE A 39 -6.28 -16.01 2.00
N SER A 40 -6.79 -15.68 3.18
CA SER A 40 -8.01 -16.26 3.69
C SER A 40 -8.86 -15.18 4.40
N SER A 41 -10.18 -15.35 4.42
CA SER A 41 -11.04 -14.37 5.07
C SER A 41 -11.17 -14.64 6.58
N PRO A 42 -11.05 -13.60 7.43
CA PRO A 42 -11.36 -13.70 8.86
C PRO A 42 -12.88 -13.85 9.14
N THR A 43 -13.75 -13.78 8.13
CA THR A 43 -15.20 -13.87 8.32
C THR A 43 -15.72 -15.31 8.44
N VAL A 44 -14.84 -16.30 8.26
CA VAL A 44 -15.16 -17.72 8.35
C VAL A 44 -14.77 -18.24 9.74
N ASP A 45 -15.76 -18.83 10.45
CA ASP A 45 -15.47 -19.55 11.71
C ASP A 45 -14.65 -20.81 11.40
N ARG A 46 -13.43 -20.86 11.90
CA ARG A 46 -12.50 -21.99 11.70
C ARG A 46 -12.39 -22.88 12.95
N GLY A 47 -13.00 -22.46 14.07
CA GLY A 47 -12.80 -23.11 15.35
C GLY A 47 -11.35 -23.08 15.80
N THR A 48 -10.74 -24.27 16.00
CA THR A 48 -9.31 -24.38 16.34
C THR A 48 -8.55 -25.02 15.16
N VAL A 49 -7.54 -24.32 14.65
CA VAL A 49 -6.66 -24.77 13.56
C VAL A 49 -5.23 -24.67 14.04
N ASP A 50 -4.46 -25.75 13.91
CA ASP A 50 -3.03 -25.82 14.30
C ASP A 50 -2.76 -25.35 15.74
N GLY A 51 -3.70 -25.62 16.64
CA GLY A 51 -3.61 -25.22 18.05
C GLY A 51 -4.01 -23.77 18.34
N VAL A 52 -4.38 -22.98 17.34
CA VAL A 52 -4.89 -21.62 17.47
C VAL A 52 -6.40 -21.62 17.43
N THR A 53 -7.04 -21.11 18.48
CA THR A 53 -8.50 -20.97 18.54
C THR A 53 -8.90 -19.60 17.99
N TYR A 54 -9.87 -19.58 17.07
CA TYR A 54 -10.44 -18.35 16.51
C TYR A 54 -11.77 -18.06 17.18
N VAL A 55 -11.92 -16.83 17.65
CA VAL A 55 -13.12 -16.37 18.37
C VAL A 55 -13.74 -15.17 17.70
N PRO A 56 -15.08 -14.99 17.77
CA PRO A 56 -15.75 -13.83 17.19
C PRO A 56 -15.30 -12.55 17.87
N TRP A 57 -14.98 -11.53 17.08
CA TRP A 57 -14.58 -10.19 17.52
C TRP A 57 -15.75 -9.23 17.47
N ASP A 58 -16.11 -8.67 18.62
CA ASP A 58 -17.18 -7.67 18.80
C ASP A 58 -16.65 -6.25 19.07
N GLY A 59 -15.32 -6.10 19.29
CA GLY A 59 -14.67 -4.83 19.56
C GLY A 59 -14.49 -3.95 18.31
N VAL A 60 -13.84 -2.82 18.51
CA VAL A 60 -13.42 -1.93 17.40
C VAL A 60 -12.36 -2.64 16.57
N VAL A 61 -12.44 -2.50 15.26
CA VAL A 61 -11.32 -2.83 14.35
C VAL A 61 -10.50 -1.56 14.21
N GLU A 62 -9.28 -1.59 14.73
CA GLU A 62 -8.42 -0.42 14.72
C GLU A 62 -7.87 -0.15 13.32
N HIS A 63 -7.58 1.13 13.00
CA HIS A 63 -7.08 1.52 11.71
C HIS A 63 -6.00 2.60 11.85
N LEU A 64 -4.76 2.22 11.56
CA LEU A 64 -3.63 3.15 11.43
C LEU A 64 -3.34 3.39 9.94
N PHE A 65 -2.93 4.62 9.62
CA PHE A 65 -2.46 4.89 8.26
C PHE A 65 -1.16 5.68 8.28
N PHE A 66 -0.41 5.55 7.20
CA PHE A 66 0.88 6.20 7.00
C PHE A 66 0.92 6.87 5.63
N HIS A 67 1.89 7.70 5.40
CA HIS A 67 2.38 8.14 4.08
C HIS A 67 3.65 7.36 3.73
N PRO A 68 4.28 7.57 2.57
CA PRO A 68 5.64 7.11 2.33
C PRO A 68 6.57 7.53 3.47
N ILE A 69 7.46 6.65 3.88
CA ILE A 69 8.31 6.85 5.04
C ILE A 69 9.69 7.40 4.64
N VAL A 70 10.30 8.17 5.52
CA VAL A 70 11.60 8.79 5.30
C VAL A 70 12.71 7.75 5.45
N ALA A 71 13.39 7.43 4.35
CA ALA A 71 14.51 6.49 4.33
C ALA A 71 15.83 7.16 4.73
N TYR A 72 16.03 8.41 4.33
CA TYR A 72 17.25 9.18 4.57
C TYR A 72 16.92 10.53 5.22
N PRO A 73 16.88 10.59 6.56
CA PRO A 73 16.52 11.80 7.30
C PRO A 73 17.37 13.03 6.98
N GLU A 74 18.65 12.84 6.65
CA GLU A 74 19.56 13.92 6.28
C GLU A 74 19.19 14.63 4.97
N LEU A 75 18.48 13.95 4.07
CA LEU A 75 17.93 14.55 2.84
C LEU A 75 16.53 15.14 3.10
N ALA A 76 15.71 14.45 3.88
CA ALA A 76 14.35 14.86 4.17
C ALA A 76 14.26 16.09 5.07
N PHE A 77 15.25 16.28 5.93
CA PHE A 77 15.28 17.34 6.95
C PHE A 77 16.40 18.36 6.69
N ASP A 78 16.73 18.62 5.44
CA ASP A 78 17.82 19.49 5.00
C ASP A 78 17.52 21.01 5.13
N GLY A 79 16.26 21.35 5.45
CA GLY A 79 15.80 22.72 5.65
C GLY A 79 15.31 23.41 4.36
N ASP A 80 15.06 22.65 3.32
CA ASP A 80 14.41 23.14 2.11
C ASP A 80 12.89 23.40 2.32
N SER A 81 12.17 23.71 1.27
CA SER A 81 10.73 24.04 1.35
C SER A 81 9.83 22.86 1.73
N GLN A 82 10.29 21.62 1.63
CA GLN A 82 9.53 20.40 1.95
C GLN A 82 9.82 19.91 3.38
N ALA A 83 11.00 20.22 3.93
CA ALA A 83 11.48 19.68 5.19
C ALA A 83 10.51 19.82 6.37
N ASP A 84 9.87 20.97 6.54
CA ASP A 84 8.90 21.20 7.62
C ASP A 84 7.66 20.31 7.46
N GLY A 85 7.16 20.19 6.23
CA GLY A 85 6.01 19.34 5.94
C GLY A 85 6.32 17.84 6.11
N ILE A 86 7.51 17.42 5.70
CA ILE A 86 7.97 16.05 5.87
C ILE A 86 8.15 15.73 7.37
N ASP A 87 8.76 16.63 8.15
CA ASP A 87 8.90 16.47 9.61
C ASP A 87 7.55 16.42 10.34
N ASP A 88 6.55 17.11 9.84
CA ASP A 88 5.21 17.09 10.45
C ASP A 88 4.38 15.86 10.08
N TRP A 89 4.40 15.41 8.82
CA TRP A 89 3.43 14.44 8.31
C TRP A 89 3.97 13.04 8.05
N MET A 90 5.30 12.84 8.13
CA MET A 90 5.91 11.54 7.84
C MET A 90 6.57 10.95 9.09
N VAL A 91 6.71 9.63 9.12
CA VAL A 91 7.59 8.91 10.05
C VAL A 91 8.86 8.49 9.31
N THR A 92 9.95 8.28 10.04
CA THR A 92 11.18 7.68 9.50
C THR A 92 11.06 6.16 9.45
N VAL A 93 11.95 5.51 8.72
CA VAL A 93 12.08 4.04 8.71
C VAL A 93 12.22 3.49 10.12
N ASP A 94 13.11 4.05 10.94
CA ASP A 94 13.33 3.60 12.34
C ASP A 94 12.07 3.75 13.20
N GLU A 95 11.34 4.85 13.05
CA GLU A 95 10.07 5.07 13.77
C GLU A 95 8.98 4.08 13.30
N TYR A 96 8.92 3.81 12.00
CA TYR A 96 7.97 2.85 11.44
C TYR A 96 8.25 1.43 11.94
N ASP A 97 9.50 0.99 11.93
CA ASP A 97 9.91 -0.32 12.46
C ASP A 97 9.54 -0.48 13.94
N LYS A 98 9.80 0.55 14.74
CA LYS A 98 9.40 0.56 16.17
C LYS A 98 7.89 0.50 16.35
N ILE A 99 7.10 1.17 15.48
CA ILE A 99 5.64 1.09 15.52
C ILE A 99 5.18 -0.33 15.16
N LEU A 100 5.72 -0.94 14.09
CA LEU A 100 5.40 -2.32 13.70
C LEU A 100 5.68 -3.30 14.84
N GLN A 101 6.88 -3.24 15.42
CA GLN A 101 7.24 -4.11 16.53
C GLN A 101 6.29 -3.90 17.72
N SER A 102 5.96 -2.64 18.04
CA SER A 102 5.09 -2.33 19.19
C SER A 102 3.66 -2.86 19.00
N VAL A 103 3.06 -2.73 17.82
CA VAL A 103 1.70 -3.26 17.57
C VAL A 103 1.70 -4.79 17.56
N TYR A 104 2.74 -5.42 17.02
CA TYR A 104 2.91 -6.88 17.08
C TYR A 104 3.00 -7.38 18.53
N ASP A 105 3.88 -6.79 19.35
CA ASP A 105 4.08 -7.15 20.75
C ASP A 105 2.82 -6.95 21.60
N ARG A 106 1.96 -6.01 21.21
CA ARG A 106 0.67 -5.74 21.85
C ARG A 106 -0.46 -6.64 21.37
N GLY A 107 -0.14 -7.62 20.54
CA GLY A 107 -1.05 -8.67 20.08
C GLY A 107 -2.03 -8.23 19.01
N TYR A 108 -1.70 -7.23 18.22
CA TYR A 108 -2.46 -6.93 17.00
C TYR A 108 -2.17 -7.95 15.90
N VAL A 109 -3.17 -8.18 15.05
CA VAL A 109 -3.07 -8.97 13.82
C VAL A 109 -3.73 -8.23 12.67
N LEU A 110 -3.16 -8.34 11.49
CA LEU A 110 -3.64 -7.63 10.31
C LEU A 110 -4.92 -8.28 9.75
N VAL A 111 -5.85 -7.42 9.37
CA VAL A 111 -7.07 -7.77 8.62
C VAL A 111 -7.26 -6.83 7.44
N ASP A 112 -7.84 -7.34 6.36
CA ASP A 112 -8.20 -6.49 5.22
C ASP A 112 -9.43 -5.63 5.57
N ILE A 113 -9.39 -4.35 5.21
CA ILE A 113 -10.52 -3.44 5.36
C ILE A 113 -11.78 -3.97 4.64
N ASN A 114 -11.61 -4.69 3.52
CA ASN A 114 -12.70 -5.28 2.76
C ASN A 114 -13.40 -6.43 3.49
N ASP A 115 -12.76 -7.05 4.49
CA ASP A 115 -13.38 -8.09 5.31
C ASP A 115 -14.26 -7.55 6.43
N VAL A 116 -14.11 -6.26 6.80
CA VAL A 116 -14.80 -5.67 7.96
C VAL A 116 -16.26 -5.36 7.65
N TRP A 117 -16.54 -4.94 6.42
CA TRP A 117 -17.89 -4.60 5.98
C TRP A 117 -18.21 -5.23 4.63
N SER A 118 -19.47 -5.58 4.44
CA SER A 118 -19.98 -6.07 3.16
C SER A 118 -21.31 -5.42 2.79
N GLU A 119 -21.57 -5.36 1.49
CA GLU A 119 -22.89 -4.97 0.97
C GLU A 119 -23.87 -6.12 1.14
N SER A 120 -25.08 -5.81 1.57
CA SER A 120 -26.20 -6.74 1.77
C SER A 120 -27.51 -6.07 1.29
N THR A 121 -28.61 -6.75 1.48
CA THR A 121 -29.94 -6.24 1.13
C THR A 121 -30.82 -6.23 2.36
N ASP A 122 -31.51 -5.12 2.62
CA ASP A 122 -32.47 -5.02 3.72
C ASP A 122 -33.79 -5.75 3.41
N THR A 123 -34.71 -5.75 4.37
CA THR A 123 -36.03 -6.39 4.24
C THR A 123 -36.91 -5.76 3.15
N ASN A 124 -36.58 -4.58 2.67
CA ASN A 124 -37.30 -3.86 1.60
C ASN A 124 -36.62 -4.03 0.24
N GLY A 125 -35.53 -4.82 0.16
CA GLY A 125 -34.78 -5.03 -1.07
C GLY A 125 -33.80 -3.88 -1.41
N GLN A 126 -33.47 -3.01 -0.44
CA GLN A 126 -32.54 -1.91 -0.66
C GLN A 126 -31.11 -2.32 -0.25
N PRO A 127 -30.07 -1.89 -1.00
CA PRO A 127 -28.69 -2.17 -0.64
C PRO A 127 -28.31 -1.46 0.65
N VAL A 128 -27.67 -2.19 1.55
CA VAL A 128 -27.18 -1.70 2.85
C VAL A 128 -25.80 -2.25 3.13
N MET A 129 -24.99 -1.53 3.89
CA MET A 129 -23.76 -2.08 4.44
C MET A 129 -24.05 -2.78 5.76
N ILE A 130 -23.40 -3.92 5.97
CA ILE A 130 -23.39 -4.63 7.25
C ILE A 130 -21.98 -4.81 7.76
N ARG A 131 -21.80 -4.88 9.07
CA ARG A 131 -20.55 -5.29 9.68
C ARG A 131 -20.47 -6.82 9.68
N ASN A 132 -19.38 -7.36 9.20
CA ASN A 132 -19.10 -8.78 9.26
C ASN A 132 -18.62 -9.19 10.67
N THR A 133 -18.94 -10.41 11.07
CA THR A 133 -18.27 -11.02 12.22
C THR A 133 -16.89 -11.47 11.80
N LEU A 134 -15.87 -10.97 12.48
CA LEU A 134 -14.49 -11.41 12.28
C LEU A 134 -14.14 -12.45 13.34
N TYR A 135 -13.55 -13.56 12.93
CA TYR A 135 -13.01 -14.60 13.83
C TYR A 135 -11.50 -14.43 13.92
N ILE A 136 -11.05 -13.92 15.06
CA ILE A 136 -9.66 -13.52 15.30
C ILE A 136 -9.00 -14.53 16.26
N PRO A 137 -7.70 -14.83 16.14
CA PRO A 137 -7.01 -15.67 17.11
C PRO A 137 -7.26 -15.17 18.54
N GLU A 138 -7.61 -16.08 19.45
CA GLU A 138 -7.95 -15.76 20.83
C GLU A 138 -6.83 -14.96 21.51
N GLY A 139 -7.19 -13.85 22.16
CA GLY A 139 -6.26 -12.92 22.80
C GLY A 139 -5.60 -11.91 21.85
N LYS A 140 -5.82 -12.00 20.53
CA LYS A 140 -5.35 -11.01 19.54
C LYS A 140 -6.42 -9.94 19.25
N LYS A 141 -6.02 -8.87 18.56
CA LYS A 141 -6.86 -7.72 18.20
C LYS A 141 -6.70 -7.39 16.72
N PRO A 142 -7.78 -7.15 15.95
CA PRO A 142 -7.66 -6.83 14.54
C PRO A 142 -7.18 -5.39 14.32
N LEU A 143 -6.29 -5.22 13.34
CA LEU A 143 -5.72 -3.96 12.92
C LEU A 143 -5.73 -3.85 11.39
N ILE A 144 -6.20 -2.72 10.88
CA ILE A 144 -6.09 -2.35 9.48
C ILE A 144 -4.91 -1.40 9.33
N PHE A 145 -4.09 -1.62 8.29
CA PHE A 145 -3.15 -0.62 7.79
C PHE A 145 -3.63 -0.05 6.46
N SER A 146 -3.41 1.24 6.25
CA SER A 146 -3.49 1.86 4.93
C SER A 146 -2.34 2.85 4.73
N TYR A 147 -2.02 3.14 3.46
CA TYR A 147 -0.90 3.98 3.11
C TYR A 147 -1.36 4.96 2.04
N ASP A 148 -1.38 6.24 2.39
CA ASP A 148 -1.79 7.30 1.48
C ASP A 148 -0.60 7.74 0.62
N ASP A 149 -0.86 8.20 -0.61
CA ASP A 149 0.15 8.78 -1.50
C ASP A 149 1.29 7.83 -1.94
N VAL A 150 1.06 6.51 -2.00
CA VAL A 150 2.05 5.54 -2.50
C VAL A 150 2.19 5.65 -4.03
N ASN A 151 2.40 6.87 -4.47
CA ASN A 151 2.63 7.24 -5.87
C ASN A 151 4.10 7.52 -6.14
N TYR A 152 4.86 7.90 -5.10
CA TYR A 152 6.25 8.32 -5.16
C TYR A 152 6.41 9.51 -6.10
N TYR A 153 6.05 10.69 -5.59
CA TYR A 153 6.12 11.95 -6.32
C TYR A 153 7.56 12.37 -6.63
N ASP A 154 7.75 13.18 -7.66
CA ASP A 154 9.07 13.55 -8.14
C ASP A 154 9.97 14.21 -7.08
N TYR A 155 9.38 14.96 -6.12
CA TYR A 155 10.13 15.57 -5.04
C TYR A 155 10.72 14.53 -4.09
N MET A 156 10.03 13.43 -3.85
CA MET A 156 10.40 12.41 -2.84
C MET A 156 11.80 11.83 -3.09
N LEU A 157 12.19 11.67 -4.36
CA LEU A 157 13.52 11.15 -4.69
C LEU A 157 14.68 12.01 -4.15
N LYS A 158 14.46 13.33 -4.04
CA LYS A 158 15.47 14.28 -3.52
C LYS A 158 15.38 14.44 -2.02
N ASP A 159 14.21 14.19 -1.46
CA ASP A 159 13.89 14.44 -0.07
C ASP A 159 13.96 13.16 0.78
N GLY A 160 14.81 12.21 0.38
CA GLY A 160 15.18 11.05 1.20
C GLY A 160 14.16 9.93 1.28
N PHE A 161 13.26 9.81 0.29
CA PHE A 161 12.34 8.69 0.16
C PHE A 161 12.83 7.68 -0.87
N THR A 162 12.24 6.48 -0.85
CA THR A 162 12.25 5.61 -2.00
C THR A 162 11.38 6.21 -3.11
N TYR A 163 11.55 5.72 -4.33
CA TYR A 163 10.94 6.36 -5.50
C TYR A 163 10.04 5.43 -6.30
N LYS A 164 10.22 4.10 -6.13
CA LYS A 164 9.54 3.13 -6.97
C LYS A 164 9.49 1.76 -6.29
N LEU A 165 8.39 1.05 -6.47
CA LEU A 165 8.34 -0.38 -6.18
C LEU A 165 8.73 -1.16 -7.43
N ILE A 166 9.53 -2.19 -7.27
CA ILE A 166 9.98 -3.06 -8.36
C ILE A 166 9.79 -4.53 -7.97
N LEU A 167 9.67 -5.40 -8.96
CA LEU A 167 9.67 -6.84 -8.78
C LEU A 167 11.10 -7.35 -8.92
N GLY A 168 11.62 -7.99 -7.86
CA GLY A 168 12.93 -8.61 -7.88
C GLY A 168 12.96 -9.92 -8.68
N GLU A 169 14.16 -10.41 -8.98
CA GLU A 169 14.36 -11.72 -9.64
C GLU A 169 13.89 -12.89 -8.77
N ASP A 170 13.81 -12.67 -7.47
CA ASP A 170 13.24 -13.59 -6.47
C ASP A 170 11.70 -13.56 -6.42
N GLY A 171 11.07 -12.74 -7.26
CA GLY A 171 9.62 -12.54 -7.30
C GLY A 171 9.05 -11.72 -6.14
N LEU A 172 9.87 -11.16 -5.25
CA LEU A 172 9.43 -10.29 -4.16
C LEU A 172 9.37 -8.84 -4.60
N ILE A 173 8.59 -8.04 -3.87
CA ILE A 173 8.58 -6.59 -4.03
C ILE A 173 9.80 -5.99 -3.32
N TRP A 174 10.50 -5.12 -4.04
CA TRP A 174 11.63 -4.33 -3.56
C TRP A 174 11.34 -2.85 -3.79
N SER A 175 11.96 -2.00 -3.01
CA SER A 175 11.97 -0.55 -3.24
C SER A 175 13.24 -0.13 -3.99
N TYR A 176 13.09 0.89 -4.83
CA TYR A 176 14.18 1.55 -5.55
C TYR A 176 14.25 3.02 -5.13
N GLY A 177 15.44 3.52 -4.92
CA GLY A 177 15.69 4.91 -4.59
C GLY A 177 17.14 5.30 -4.83
N LEU A 178 17.51 6.48 -4.33
CA LEU A 178 18.90 6.95 -4.33
C LEU A 178 19.36 7.15 -2.88
N ASP A 179 20.62 6.77 -2.60
CA ASP A 179 21.26 7.11 -1.33
C ASP A 179 21.66 8.61 -1.28
N PRO A 180 22.10 9.13 -0.13
CA PRO A 180 22.54 10.53 -0.02
C PRO A 180 23.72 10.91 -0.91
N GLN A 181 24.42 9.94 -1.47
CA GLN A 181 25.52 10.14 -2.42
C GLN A 181 25.05 10.08 -3.88
N GLY A 182 23.76 9.80 -4.12
CA GLY A 182 23.16 9.69 -5.45
C GLY A 182 23.35 8.32 -6.12
N ASN A 183 23.78 7.30 -5.38
CA ASN A 183 23.88 5.94 -5.91
C ASN A 183 22.49 5.25 -5.87
N GLU A 184 22.23 4.43 -6.87
CA GLU A 184 21.01 3.59 -6.88
C GLU A 184 21.03 2.57 -5.75
N VAL A 185 19.91 2.45 -5.03
CA VAL A 185 19.70 1.50 -3.96
C VAL A 185 18.41 0.71 -4.21
N ILE A 186 18.52 -0.61 -4.15
CA ILE A 186 17.41 -1.54 -4.15
C ILE A 186 17.39 -2.21 -2.78
N SER A 187 16.27 -2.10 -2.05
CA SER A 187 16.21 -2.57 -0.66
C SER A 187 14.79 -3.01 -0.28
N GLN A 188 14.70 -3.88 0.72
CA GLN A 188 13.43 -4.18 1.41
C GLN A 188 13.29 -3.43 2.75
N ASP A 189 14.28 -2.62 3.12
CA ASP A 189 14.38 -1.97 4.44
C ASP A 189 14.22 -0.45 4.39
N LEU A 190 13.77 0.11 3.25
CA LEU A 190 13.69 1.56 3.04
C LEU A 190 12.30 2.08 2.70
N ASP A 191 11.31 1.21 2.64
CA ASP A 191 9.94 1.56 2.25
C ASP A 191 8.92 0.81 3.09
N ALA A 192 7.82 1.48 3.45
CA ALA A 192 6.79 0.90 4.31
C ALA A 192 6.18 -0.38 3.74
N VAL A 193 6.00 -0.47 2.42
CA VAL A 193 5.45 -1.65 1.75
C VAL A 193 6.39 -2.84 1.87
N THR A 194 7.65 -2.63 1.55
CA THR A 194 8.66 -3.72 1.55
C THR A 194 9.06 -4.14 2.95
N ILE A 195 9.12 -3.20 3.90
CA ILE A 195 9.35 -3.48 5.32
C ILE A 195 8.22 -4.32 5.90
N LEU A 196 6.94 -3.96 5.64
CA LEU A 196 5.82 -4.76 6.10
C LEU A 196 5.80 -6.15 5.46
N ASP A 197 6.12 -6.26 4.18
CA ASP A 197 6.27 -7.54 3.48
C ASP A 197 7.30 -8.44 4.16
N LYS A 198 8.46 -7.88 4.50
CA LYS A 198 9.53 -8.59 5.22
C LYS A 198 9.09 -8.95 6.63
N PHE A 199 8.51 -8.00 7.37
CA PHE A 199 8.03 -8.21 8.73
C PHE A 199 6.99 -9.34 8.82
N VAL A 200 6.03 -9.40 7.89
CA VAL A 200 5.03 -10.49 7.83
C VAL A 200 5.67 -11.84 7.49
N ARG A 201 6.71 -11.89 6.66
CA ARG A 201 7.45 -13.15 6.39
C ARG A 201 8.19 -13.64 7.63
N GLU A 202 8.73 -12.74 8.44
CA GLU A 202 9.44 -13.05 9.69
C GLU A 202 8.47 -13.35 10.84
N HIS A 203 7.27 -12.78 10.81
CA HIS A 203 6.20 -12.90 11.80
C HIS A 203 4.86 -13.28 11.15
N PRO A 204 4.72 -14.51 10.63
CA PRO A 204 3.51 -14.90 9.87
C PRO A 204 2.23 -14.87 10.72
N ASP A 205 2.34 -14.98 12.04
CA ASP A 205 1.22 -14.84 12.98
C ASP A 205 0.72 -13.38 13.14
N PHE A 206 1.48 -12.39 12.66
CA PHE A 206 1.01 -11.00 12.54
C PHE A 206 -0.03 -10.84 11.43
N SER A 207 0.02 -11.67 10.40
CA SER A 207 -0.94 -11.69 9.29
C SER A 207 -1.54 -13.09 9.08
N PRO A 208 -2.33 -13.60 10.05
CA PRO A 208 -2.85 -14.98 10.01
C PRO A 208 -3.83 -15.23 8.88
N PHE A 209 -4.31 -14.18 8.22
CA PHE A 209 -5.22 -14.23 7.08
C PHE A 209 -4.53 -13.88 5.76
N GLY A 210 -3.24 -13.55 5.78
CA GLY A 210 -2.49 -13.09 4.62
C GLY A 210 -2.75 -11.62 4.25
N ALA A 211 -3.58 -10.89 4.99
CA ALA A 211 -3.82 -9.47 4.76
C ALA A 211 -2.60 -8.63 5.16
N LYS A 212 -2.29 -7.58 4.40
CA LYS A 212 -1.22 -6.63 4.73
C LYS A 212 -1.77 -5.22 4.95
N GLY A 213 -2.13 -4.53 3.87
CA GLY A 213 -2.68 -3.19 3.98
C GLY A 213 -3.37 -2.73 2.70
N SER A 214 -3.91 -1.53 2.73
CA SER A 214 -4.56 -0.91 1.59
C SER A 214 -3.74 0.29 1.12
N LEU A 215 -3.34 0.28 -0.17
CA LEU A 215 -2.61 1.36 -0.80
C LEU A 215 -3.60 2.36 -1.39
N SER A 216 -3.62 3.56 -0.83
CA SER A 216 -4.50 4.65 -1.20
C SER A 216 -3.82 5.53 -2.25
N LEU A 217 -4.22 5.37 -3.52
CA LEU A 217 -3.52 5.94 -4.65
C LEU A 217 -4.23 7.18 -5.19
N THR A 218 -3.46 8.23 -5.40
CA THR A 218 -3.82 9.33 -6.32
C THR A 218 -3.50 8.92 -7.76
N GLY A 219 -3.71 9.83 -8.72
CA GLY A 219 -3.39 9.55 -10.13
C GLY A 219 -2.36 10.50 -10.71
N TYR A 220 -2.24 11.72 -10.16
CA TYR A 220 -1.25 12.67 -10.68
C TYR A 220 0.17 12.17 -10.37
N GLN A 221 1.07 12.31 -11.34
CA GLN A 221 2.40 11.72 -11.35
C GLN A 221 2.43 10.16 -11.35
N GLY A 222 1.32 9.50 -11.67
CA GLY A 222 1.26 8.05 -11.80
C GLY A 222 1.07 7.29 -10.49
N ILE A 223 1.42 6.01 -10.46
CA ILE A 223 1.24 5.12 -9.30
C ILE A 223 2.48 4.26 -9.06
N LEU A 224 2.79 3.96 -7.79
CA LEU A 224 3.87 3.06 -7.37
C LEU A 224 5.26 3.42 -7.96
N GLY A 225 5.46 4.70 -8.32
CA GLY A 225 6.68 5.20 -8.95
C GLY A 225 6.70 5.10 -10.48
N TYR A 226 5.63 4.60 -11.11
CA TYR A 226 5.45 4.51 -12.56
C TYR A 226 4.62 5.68 -13.07
N ARG A 227 5.10 6.39 -14.09
CA ARG A 227 4.45 7.59 -14.65
C ARG A 227 3.31 7.21 -15.59
N THR A 228 2.23 6.65 -15.02
CA THR A 228 1.06 6.11 -15.75
C THR A 228 0.01 7.17 -16.09
N ASN A 229 0.16 8.40 -15.61
CA ASN A 229 -0.77 9.51 -15.81
C ASN A 229 -0.61 10.18 -17.16
N THR A 230 -1.68 10.80 -17.65
CA THR A 230 -1.62 11.72 -18.78
C THR A 230 -1.17 13.11 -18.33
N ASP A 231 -0.36 13.80 -19.12
CA ASP A 231 -0.08 15.22 -18.92
C ASP A 231 -1.09 16.06 -19.72
N THR A 232 -1.73 17.01 -19.06
CA THR A 232 -2.76 17.84 -19.71
C THR A 232 -2.20 19.08 -20.41
N LYS A 233 -0.94 19.45 -20.18
CA LYS A 233 -0.36 20.69 -20.70
C LYS A 233 0.29 20.54 -22.07
N VAL A 234 1.02 19.46 -22.24
CA VAL A 234 1.68 19.12 -23.52
C VAL A 234 1.58 17.62 -23.69
N TRP A 235 0.78 17.16 -24.63
CA TRP A 235 0.62 15.74 -24.91
C TRP A 235 0.99 15.46 -26.37
N ASN A 236 1.75 14.41 -26.62
CA ASN A 236 2.17 13.96 -27.92
C ASN A 236 2.34 12.44 -27.97
N ASP A 237 2.55 11.87 -29.15
CA ASP A 237 2.65 10.43 -29.36
C ASP A 237 3.82 9.78 -28.60
N GLU A 238 4.92 10.49 -28.38
CA GLU A 238 6.07 9.99 -27.61
C GLU A 238 5.74 9.87 -26.11
N LEU A 239 5.11 10.89 -25.54
CA LEU A 239 4.67 10.86 -24.15
C LEU A 239 3.62 9.76 -23.91
N GLU A 240 2.68 9.59 -24.85
CA GLU A 240 1.70 8.50 -24.78
C GLU A 240 2.40 7.14 -24.88
N ALA A 241 3.35 6.94 -25.79
CA ALA A 241 4.10 5.70 -25.91
C ALA A 241 4.89 5.38 -24.63
N ASN A 242 5.50 6.38 -24.00
CA ASN A 242 6.20 6.22 -22.72
C ASN A 242 5.23 5.88 -21.58
N ARG A 243 4.10 6.59 -21.47
CA ARG A 243 3.06 6.28 -20.49
C ARG A 243 2.57 4.83 -20.63
N LEU A 244 2.30 4.38 -21.85
CA LEU A 244 1.86 3.00 -22.09
C LEU A 244 2.91 1.97 -21.65
N LYS A 245 4.21 2.24 -21.84
CA LYS A 245 5.28 1.37 -21.30
C LYS A 245 5.26 1.32 -19.78
N GLU A 246 5.08 2.47 -19.12
CA GLU A 246 4.97 2.54 -17.67
C GLU A 246 3.71 1.79 -17.16
N CYS A 247 2.59 1.90 -17.88
CA CYS A 247 1.37 1.14 -17.57
C CYS A 247 1.59 -0.38 -17.69
N GLU A 248 2.33 -0.84 -18.68
CA GLU A 248 2.66 -2.28 -18.80
C GLU A 248 3.65 -2.72 -17.71
N ALA A 249 4.65 -1.90 -17.41
CA ALA A 249 5.69 -2.20 -16.43
C ALA A 249 5.15 -2.29 -14.99
N VAL A 250 4.11 -1.54 -14.63
CA VAL A 250 3.53 -1.59 -13.28
C VAL A 250 2.61 -2.79 -13.04
N LYS A 251 2.08 -3.42 -14.09
CA LYS A 251 1.12 -4.53 -13.96
C LYS A 251 1.64 -5.72 -13.13
N PRO A 252 2.87 -6.24 -13.35
CA PRO A 252 3.38 -7.33 -12.53
C PRO A 252 3.55 -6.95 -11.06
N ILE A 253 3.90 -5.69 -10.76
CA ILE A 253 3.99 -5.19 -9.39
C ILE A 253 2.60 -5.19 -8.73
N ILE A 254 1.58 -4.68 -9.41
CA ILE A 254 0.19 -4.70 -8.93
C ILE A 254 -0.29 -6.14 -8.71
N ALA A 255 0.03 -7.04 -9.63
CA ALA A 255 -0.36 -8.45 -9.52
C ALA A 255 0.28 -9.11 -8.30
N GLU A 256 1.56 -8.88 -8.06
CA GLU A 256 2.29 -9.42 -6.91
C GLU A 256 1.80 -8.82 -5.59
N LEU A 257 1.59 -7.50 -5.51
CA LEU A 257 1.01 -6.86 -4.34
C LEU A 257 -0.33 -7.50 -3.97
N LYS A 258 -1.23 -7.68 -4.95
CA LYS A 258 -2.52 -8.34 -4.70
C LYS A 258 -2.37 -9.80 -4.27
N ARG A 259 -1.48 -10.54 -4.94
CA ARG A 259 -1.22 -11.94 -4.62
C ARG A 259 -0.74 -12.11 -3.17
N THR A 260 -0.04 -11.12 -2.64
CA THR A 260 0.56 -11.15 -1.32
C THR A 260 -0.23 -10.36 -0.26
N GLY A 261 -1.51 -10.03 -0.51
CA GLY A 261 -2.41 -9.51 0.50
C GLY A 261 -2.53 -8.00 0.60
N TRP A 262 -2.02 -7.27 -0.39
CA TRP A 262 -2.25 -5.84 -0.52
C TRP A 262 -3.53 -5.56 -1.29
N THR A 263 -4.25 -4.52 -0.88
CA THR A 263 -5.44 -4.01 -1.56
C THR A 263 -5.27 -2.55 -1.98
N PHE A 264 -6.18 -2.04 -2.78
CA PHE A 264 -6.07 -0.69 -3.32
C PHE A 264 -7.34 0.12 -3.04
N GLY A 265 -7.15 1.39 -2.71
CA GLY A 265 -8.22 2.37 -2.54
C GLY A 265 -7.97 3.64 -3.35
N SER A 266 -9.02 4.43 -3.53
CA SER A 266 -8.90 5.75 -4.17
C SER A 266 -8.50 6.81 -3.16
N HIS A 267 -7.55 7.67 -3.57
CA HIS A 267 -7.22 8.91 -2.87
C HIS A 267 -7.54 10.16 -3.72
N THR A 268 -8.56 10.04 -4.57
CA THR A 268 -8.89 10.95 -5.69
C THR A 268 -7.75 11.03 -6.72
N TRP A 269 -8.02 11.47 -7.94
CA TRP A 269 -6.95 11.56 -8.94
C TRP A 269 -5.94 12.66 -8.61
N GLY A 270 -6.45 13.85 -8.27
CA GLY A 270 -5.65 15.06 -8.08
C GLY A 270 -5.42 15.43 -6.62
N HIS A 271 -5.57 14.50 -5.66
CA HIS A 271 -5.46 14.79 -4.22
C HIS A 271 -6.34 15.99 -3.82
N ILE A 272 -7.57 16.03 -4.34
CA ILE A 272 -8.45 17.20 -4.17
C ILE A 272 -9.10 17.23 -2.78
N ASN A 273 -9.23 18.43 -2.22
CA ASN A 273 -9.99 18.63 -0.99
C ASN A 273 -11.49 18.55 -1.30
N LEU A 274 -12.15 17.46 -0.89
CA LEU A 274 -13.55 17.21 -1.20
C LEU A 274 -14.51 18.15 -0.48
N ALA A 275 -14.13 18.73 0.67
CA ALA A 275 -14.95 19.68 1.41
C ALA A 275 -15.08 21.04 0.69
N SER A 276 -14.09 21.41 -0.11
CA SER A 276 -14.05 22.69 -0.82
C SER A 276 -14.20 22.58 -2.35
N SER A 277 -14.30 21.35 -2.87
CA SER A 277 -14.43 21.12 -4.32
C SER A 277 -15.88 21.21 -4.78
N SER A 278 -16.09 21.71 -6.00
CA SER A 278 -17.40 21.63 -6.65
C SER A 278 -17.71 20.20 -7.10
N LEU A 279 -18.99 19.86 -7.23
CA LEU A 279 -19.42 18.55 -7.73
C LEU A 279 -18.85 18.24 -9.11
N ASP A 280 -18.77 19.24 -10.02
CA ASP A 280 -18.23 19.03 -11.37
C ASP A 280 -16.72 18.72 -11.34
N ARG A 281 -15.98 19.36 -10.43
CA ARG A 281 -14.56 19.02 -10.21
C ARG A 281 -14.41 17.60 -9.69
N VAL A 282 -15.22 17.19 -8.71
CA VAL A 282 -15.19 15.84 -8.17
C VAL A 282 -15.54 14.80 -9.25
N LYS A 283 -16.55 15.07 -10.08
CA LYS A 283 -16.91 14.20 -11.20
C LYS A 283 -15.76 14.00 -12.19
N ALA A 284 -15.10 15.09 -12.57
CA ALA A 284 -13.97 15.03 -13.51
C ALA A 284 -12.79 14.28 -12.89
N ASP A 285 -12.48 14.54 -11.63
CA ASP A 285 -11.40 13.91 -10.88
C ASP A 285 -11.65 12.40 -10.69
N THR A 286 -12.83 12.03 -10.23
CA THR A 286 -13.20 10.61 -10.02
C THR A 286 -13.18 9.83 -11.32
N LYS A 287 -13.73 10.40 -12.41
CA LYS A 287 -13.66 9.76 -13.73
C LYS A 287 -12.22 9.52 -14.14
N ARG A 288 -11.35 10.50 -13.95
CA ARG A 288 -9.94 10.39 -14.30
C ARG A 288 -9.23 9.34 -13.46
N TRP A 289 -9.53 9.27 -12.16
CA TRP A 289 -9.01 8.21 -11.31
C TRP A 289 -9.42 6.82 -11.82
N MET A 290 -10.68 6.64 -12.19
CA MET A 290 -11.17 5.36 -12.72
C MET A 290 -10.49 4.99 -14.03
N ASP A 291 -10.28 5.97 -14.92
CA ASP A 291 -9.67 5.75 -16.24
C ASP A 291 -8.15 5.46 -16.14
N GLU A 292 -7.42 6.16 -15.28
CA GLU A 292 -5.95 6.10 -15.24
C GLU A 292 -5.40 5.19 -14.12
N VAL A 293 -6.08 5.08 -12.98
CA VAL A 293 -5.67 4.26 -11.84
C VAL A 293 -6.53 3.01 -11.73
N GLY A 294 -7.84 3.17 -11.67
CA GLY A 294 -8.78 2.05 -11.55
C GLY A 294 -8.65 1.04 -12.67
N SER A 295 -8.34 1.46 -13.90
CA SER A 295 -8.06 0.57 -15.03
C SER A 295 -6.84 -0.34 -14.83
N LEU A 296 -5.88 0.06 -14.00
CA LEU A 296 -4.68 -0.71 -13.66
C LEU A 296 -4.87 -1.56 -12.41
N VAL A 297 -5.35 -0.95 -11.32
CA VAL A 297 -5.50 -1.64 -10.03
C VAL A 297 -6.83 -2.38 -9.88
N GLY A 298 -7.76 -2.22 -10.82
CA GLY A 298 -9.11 -2.79 -10.73
C GLY A 298 -10.07 -1.97 -9.85
N PRO A 299 -11.33 -2.43 -9.73
CA PRO A 299 -12.35 -1.72 -8.97
C PRO A 299 -12.03 -1.71 -7.47
N THR A 300 -12.39 -0.63 -6.81
CA THR A 300 -12.37 -0.51 -5.35
C THR A 300 -13.66 0.10 -4.84
N THR A 301 -14.07 -0.29 -3.65
CA THR A 301 -15.19 0.31 -2.92
C THR A 301 -14.73 1.33 -1.88
N ILE A 302 -13.43 1.56 -1.73
CA ILE A 302 -12.83 2.35 -0.67
C ILE A 302 -12.35 3.69 -1.22
N LEU A 303 -12.79 4.78 -0.59
CA LEU A 303 -12.30 6.13 -0.83
C LEU A 303 -11.68 6.68 0.46
N TYR A 304 -10.40 6.96 0.42
CA TYR A 304 -9.66 7.67 1.45
C TYR A 304 -9.67 9.17 1.12
N TYR A 305 -10.14 9.99 2.06
CA TYR A 305 -10.27 11.42 1.81
C TYR A 305 -8.93 12.14 1.91
N PRO A 306 -8.46 12.79 0.81
CA PRO A 306 -7.31 13.69 0.92
C PRO A 306 -7.52 14.74 2.01
N HIS A 307 -6.47 15.01 2.79
CA HIS A 307 -6.50 15.93 3.93
C HIS A 307 -7.50 15.54 5.03
N GLY A 308 -8.08 14.34 5.02
CA GLY A 308 -9.20 13.96 5.86
C GLY A 308 -10.49 14.77 5.58
N ALA A 309 -10.54 15.50 4.47
CA ALA A 309 -11.61 16.47 4.15
C ALA A 309 -12.87 15.76 3.63
N ARG A 310 -13.90 15.68 4.46
CA ARG A 310 -15.18 15.05 4.13
C ARG A 310 -15.96 15.90 3.12
N PRO A 311 -16.60 15.27 2.11
CA PRO A 311 -17.42 15.98 1.13
C PRO A 311 -18.64 16.63 1.80
N ASP A 312 -19.12 17.71 1.19
CA ASP A 312 -20.31 18.45 1.62
C ASP A 312 -20.23 18.99 3.07
N GLY A 313 -19.03 19.13 3.62
CA GLY A 313 -18.76 19.58 5.00
C GLY A 313 -18.47 18.43 5.96
N ASP A 314 -18.29 18.75 7.26
CA ASP A 314 -17.90 17.78 8.29
C ASP A 314 -19.05 16.90 8.82
N ASP A 315 -20.23 17.00 8.22
CA ASP A 315 -21.37 16.23 8.70
C ASP A 315 -21.23 14.75 8.31
N VAL A 316 -20.98 13.91 9.30
CA VAL A 316 -20.96 12.45 9.14
C VAL A 316 -22.30 11.85 8.74
N GLN A 317 -23.36 12.65 8.76
CA GLN A 317 -24.70 12.31 8.30
C GLN A 317 -24.96 12.84 6.87
N SER A 318 -23.94 13.40 6.21
CA SER A 318 -24.10 14.06 4.93
C SER A 318 -24.78 13.16 3.90
N THR A 319 -25.79 13.72 3.27
CA THR A 319 -26.46 13.20 2.08
C THR A 319 -26.29 14.16 0.90
N GLY A 320 -25.28 15.01 0.97
CA GLY A 320 -24.96 16.02 -0.01
C GLY A 320 -24.66 15.45 -1.40
N PRO A 321 -24.65 16.31 -2.43
CA PRO A 321 -24.54 15.88 -3.81
C PRO A 321 -23.21 15.20 -4.16
N ILE A 322 -22.10 15.60 -3.53
CA ILE A 322 -20.79 14.99 -3.76
C ILE A 322 -20.78 13.57 -3.17
N PHE A 323 -21.23 13.41 -1.92
CA PHE A 323 -21.27 12.11 -1.26
C PHE A 323 -22.15 11.12 -2.06
N LYS A 324 -23.35 11.55 -2.48
CA LYS A 324 -24.24 10.72 -3.31
C LYS A 324 -23.60 10.30 -4.62
N TYR A 325 -22.96 11.25 -5.32
CA TYR A 325 -22.26 10.94 -6.55
C TYR A 325 -21.18 9.90 -6.34
N LEU A 326 -20.34 10.04 -5.32
CA LEU A 326 -19.27 9.08 -5.03
C LEU A 326 -19.83 7.68 -4.71
N GLN A 327 -20.95 7.60 -3.97
CA GLN A 327 -21.66 6.37 -3.71
C GLN A 327 -22.20 5.73 -5.01
N GLU A 328 -22.77 6.54 -5.91
CA GLU A 328 -23.24 6.09 -7.23
C GLU A 328 -22.10 5.56 -8.11
N GLN A 329 -20.86 6.02 -7.88
CA GLN A 329 -19.67 5.50 -8.57
C GLN A 329 -19.15 4.17 -7.98
N GLY A 330 -19.80 3.64 -6.95
CA GLY A 330 -19.45 2.34 -6.37
C GLY A 330 -18.67 2.41 -5.06
N PHE A 331 -18.33 3.60 -4.57
CA PHE A 331 -17.70 3.71 -3.26
C PHE A 331 -18.69 3.37 -2.13
N ARG A 332 -18.21 2.63 -1.14
CA ARG A 332 -18.99 2.14 0.00
C ARG A 332 -18.34 2.46 1.34
N VAL A 333 -17.02 2.46 1.41
CA VAL A 333 -16.24 2.78 2.60
C VAL A 333 -15.54 4.11 2.39
N PHE A 334 -15.86 5.07 3.23
CA PHE A 334 -15.37 6.45 3.16
C PHE A 334 -14.53 6.74 4.40
N ALA A 335 -13.22 6.77 4.23
CA ALA A 335 -12.25 6.87 5.31
C ALA A 335 -11.65 8.29 5.41
N SER A 336 -11.83 8.90 6.56
CA SER A 336 -11.27 10.21 6.93
C SER A 336 -10.11 10.03 7.92
N VAL A 337 -9.71 11.12 8.54
CA VAL A 337 -8.71 11.17 9.62
C VAL A 337 -9.39 11.58 10.91
N GLY A 338 -9.06 10.93 12.02
CA GLY A 338 -9.63 11.20 13.31
C GLY A 338 -8.67 10.93 14.46
N ILE A 339 -9.21 10.95 15.67
CA ILE A 339 -8.49 10.69 16.93
C ILE A 339 -8.80 9.31 17.52
N SER A 340 -9.56 8.52 16.81
CA SER A 340 -9.92 7.13 17.13
C SER A 340 -10.33 6.41 15.86
N SER A 341 -10.31 5.09 15.85
CA SER A 341 -10.80 4.25 14.74
C SER A 341 -12.33 4.18 14.74
N TYR A 342 -12.94 5.35 14.58
CA TYR A 342 -14.40 5.45 14.52
C TYR A 342 -14.95 4.85 13.25
N SER A 343 -16.08 4.14 13.34
CA SER A 343 -16.83 3.72 12.15
C SER A 343 -18.34 3.80 12.41
N LYS A 344 -19.10 4.14 11.37
CA LYS A 344 -20.55 4.18 11.39
C LYS A 344 -21.13 3.70 10.09
N ILE A 345 -21.95 2.66 10.15
CA ILE A 345 -22.78 2.25 9.03
C ILE A 345 -23.92 3.27 8.88
N LYS A 346 -24.10 3.78 7.66
CA LYS A 346 -25.22 4.64 7.31
C LYS A 346 -26.42 3.77 6.97
N THR A 347 -27.55 3.98 7.68
CA THR A 347 -28.74 3.16 7.50
C THR A 347 -29.69 3.65 6.42
N ASP A 348 -29.51 4.88 5.96
CA ASP A 348 -30.30 5.57 4.93
C ASP A 348 -29.68 5.47 3.53
N ILE A 349 -28.45 5.04 3.47
CA ILE A 349 -27.67 4.84 2.25
C ILE A 349 -26.69 3.69 2.41
N CYS A 350 -26.30 3.04 1.31
CA CYS A 350 -25.34 1.95 1.35
C CYS A 350 -23.90 2.46 1.50
N ALA A 351 -23.50 2.82 2.71
CA ALA A 351 -22.18 3.37 3.00
C ALA A 351 -21.73 3.15 4.44
N VAL A 352 -20.41 3.08 4.63
CA VAL A 352 -19.71 3.17 5.91
C VAL A 352 -18.85 4.41 5.91
N ILE A 353 -18.94 5.19 6.98
CA ILE A 353 -18.04 6.31 7.26
C ILE A 353 -17.10 5.88 8.38
N CYS A 354 -15.80 6.05 8.21
CA CYS A 354 -14.80 5.70 9.21
C CYS A 354 -13.70 6.74 9.32
N ASP A 355 -13.01 6.72 10.46
CA ASP A 355 -11.82 7.52 10.73
C ASP A 355 -10.63 6.60 10.98
N ARG A 356 -9.45 7.11 10.65
CA ARG A 356 -8.15 6.46 10.81
C ARG A 356 -7.26 7.33 11.67
N LEU A 357 -6.33 6.72 12.42
CA LEU A 357 -5.31 7.44 13.16
C LEU A 357 -4.02 7.50 12.34
N HIS A 358 -3.38 8.66 12.37
CA HIS A 358 -2.15 8.94 11.63
C HIS A 358 -0.95 9.04 12.59
N PRO A 359 -0.10 8.02 12.71
CA PRO A 359 1.21 8.17 13.31
C PRO A 359 2.09 9.06 12.42
N ASP A 360 2.45 10.24 12.91
CA ASP A 360 3.26 11.23 12.20
C ASP A 360 4.08 12.07 13.18
N GLY A 361 4.94 12.94 12.66
CA GLY A 361 5.78 13.78 13.50
C GLY A 361 4.99 14.70 14.43
N THR A 362 3.82 15.20 14.02
CA THR A 362 2.97 16.06 14.86
C THR A 362 2.36 15.29 16.01
N THR A 363 1.92 14.07 15.79
CA THR A 363 1.32 13.20 16.81
C THR A 363 2.37 12.61 17.74
N LEU A 364 3.54 12.23 17.21
CA LEU A 364 4.67 11.76 18.02
C LEU A 364 5.20 12.85 18.97
N ARG A 365 5.22 14.12 18.55
CA ARG A 365 5.58 15.27 19.39
C ARG A 365 4.42 15.86 20.19
N GLY A 366 3.22 15.30 20.08
CA GLY A 366 2.00 15.85 20.62
C GLY A 366 1.99 15.96 22.16
N SER A 367 0.98 16.60 22.73
CA SER A 367 0.79 16.64 24.17
C SER A 367 0.46 15.26 24.74
N ASP A 368 0.52 15.08 26.07
CA ASP A 368 0.13 13.84 26.74
C ASP A 368 -1.28 13.36 26.33
N LYS A 369 -2.18 14.29 26.04
CA LYS A 369 -3.50 13.96 25.49
C LYS A 369 -3.39 13.35 24.09
N VAL A 370 -2.58 13.93 23.20
CA VAL A 370 -2.43 13.47 21.82
C VAL A 370 -1.75 12.11 21.77
N ILE A 371 -0.63 11.94 22.46
CA ILE A 371 0.05 10.63 22.51
C ILE A 371 -0.81 9.57 23.20
N GLY A 372 -1.72 10.00 24.08
CA GLY A 372 -2.70 9.12 24.73
C GLY A 372 -3.67 8.46 23.76
N TRP A 373 -4.00 9.08 22.61
CA TRP A 373 -4.83 8.45 21.57
C TRP A 373 -4.18 7.23 20.94
N TYR A 374 -2.84 7.19 20.94
CA TYR A 374 -2.02 6.12 20.35
C TYR A 374 -1.52 5.11 21.38
N SER A 375 -1.76 5.33 22.67
CA SER A 375 -1.17 4.54 23.77
C SER A 375 -1.49 3.05 23.73
N GLN A 376 -2.58 2.66 23.08
CA GLN A 376 -2.91 1.25 22.84
C GLN A 376 -2.01 0.59 21.77
N PHE A 377 -1.41 1.37 20.87
CA PHE A 377 -0.55 0.89 19.79
C PHE A 377 0.93 0.98 20.16
N TYR A 378 1.34 2.12 20.74
CA TYR A 378 2.71 2.40 21.13
C TYR A 378 2.79 3.53 22.15
N ASP A 379 3.96 3.74 22.75
CA ASP A 379 4.29 4.96 23.47
C ASP A 379 5.15 5.86 22.55
N ALA A 380 4.65 7.03 22.18
CA ALA A 380 5.34 7.96 21.28
C ALA A 380 6.76 8.34 21.78
N ARG A 381 6.99 8.28 23.10
CA ARG A 381 8.30 8.56 23.72
C ARG A 381 9.36 7.51 23.43
N ASP A 382 8.94 6.28 23.05
CA ASP A 382 9.83 5.19 22.67
C ASP A 382 10.02 5.10 21.14
N ILE A 383 9.10 5.73 20.40
CA ILE A 383 9.09 5.69 18.93
C ILE A 383 9.94 6.80 18.32
N ILE A 384 9.68 8.05 18.73
CA ILE A 384 10.23 9.23 18.07
C ILE A 384 11.76 9.27 18.12
N ASP A 385 12.37 9.55 16.98
CA ASP A 385 13.82 9.79 16.87
C ASP A 385 14.11 11.29 16.86
N LEU A 386 14.33 11.84 18.06
CA LEU A 386 14.67 13.27 18.22
C LEU A 386 16.08 13.61 17.76
N ASP A 387 16.95 12.64 17.48
CA ASP A 387 18.32 12.92 17.04
C ASP A 387 18.37 13.28 15.56
N VAL A 388 17.47 12.75 14.75
CA VAL A 388 17.41 13.03 13.30
C VAL A 388 16.38 14.10 12.95
N ARG A 389 15.34 14.32 13.77
CA ARG A 389 14.30 15.29 13.47
C ARG A 389 14.76 16.73 13.76
N PRO A 390 14.47 17.70 12.84
CA PRO A 390 14.86 19.10 13.04
C PRO A 390 14.09 19.76 14.19
N ASN A 391 12.79 19.47 14.30
CA ASN A 391 11.97 19.98 15.39
C ASN A 391 12.03 19.01 16.58
N ARG A 392 12.95 19.27 17.50
CA ARG A 392 13.14 18.48 18.72
C ARG A 392 12.17 18.84 19.84
N GLY A 393 11.26 19.81 19.61
CA GLY A 393 10.31 20.27 20.59
C GLY A 393 9.16 19.26 20.76
N VAL A 394 9.07 18.63 21.95
CA VAL A 394 7.96 17.77 22.34
C VAL A 394 7.03 18.49 23.31
N LYS A 395 5.73 18.13 23.27
CA LYS A 395 4.68 18.70 24.12
C LYS A 395 4.21 17.77 25.24
N TRP A 396 4.67 16.52 25.21
CA TRP A 396 4.39 15.52 26.24
C TRP A 396 5.39 15.58 27.40
N THR A 397 4.96 15.06 28.55
CA THR A 397 5.81 14.96 29.74
C THR A 397 6.81 13.81 29.61
N PRO A 398 8.12 14.06 29.78
CA PRO A 398 9.12 12.98 29.79
C PRO A 398 8.80 11.90 30.81
N LYS A 399 9.16 10.64 30.49
CA LYS A 399 9.08 9.57 31.49
C LYS A 399 9.96 9.95 32.69
N SER A 400 9.42 9.80 33.91
CA SER A 400 10.26 9.88 35.10
C SER A 400 11.34 8.81 35.03
N ALA A 401 12.59 9.20 35.24
CA ALA A 401 13.67 8.25 35.35
C ALA A 401 13.35 7.25 36.45
N SER A 402 13.15 5.99 36.08
CA SER A 402 12.91 4.86 37.00
C SER A 402 14.19 4.42 37.67
#